data_452257af6110d9638a4914f0e185a8ad
#
_entry.id   452257af6110d9638a4914f0e185a8ad
#
_cell.length_a   1.000
_cell.length_b   1.000
_cell.length_c   1.000
_cell.angle_alpha   90.00
_cell.angle_beta   90.00
_cell.angle_gamma   90.00
#
_symmetry.space_group_name_H-M   'P 1'
#
loop_
_entity.id
_entity.type
_entity.pdbx_description
1 polymer ?
#
loop_
_entity_poly.entity_id
_entity_poly.type
_entity_poly.pdbx_seq_one_letter_code
_entity_poly.pdbx_strand_id
1 'polypeptide(L)'
;MTTAATLFPNIIGQDAAKRKMAFFIRGYEKTLVAPHLLLTAPKGTGKTLLAKAFARCLLDSDTLKPKAFLELNCATIKNLRQFVEQIMNVYMNNNDITILFDECSELPKDVTMALLTILNPNKENMNEFSYEGYNFTIDFRRISFIFATTEPQDLFHALIDRLERIDLIDYTHEELAQILHLNLEHIKFEKGILCRIAPTLRGNARAAQKMSKHIISYCEAKGISSFGVKDWHNLKKVLDILPFGMTKIEMKLLEVLKRDGMLRLYNLAAKMQMTRSAVQNG
;
A
#
# COMPACT_ATOMS: atom_id res chain seq x y z
N MET A 1 3.93 19.39 -20.74
CA MET A 1 2.89 18.46 -20.21
C MET A 1 3.51 17.70 -19.04
N THR A 2 2.93 17.78 -17.86
CA THR A 2 3.40 17.06 -16.67
C THR A 2 3.21 15.55 -16.90
N THR A 3 4.30 14.80 -16.94
CA THR A 3 4.25 13.35 -17.19
C THR A 3 4.10 12.59 -15.86
N ALA A 4 3.68 11.32 -15.91
CA ALA A 4 3.61 10.48 -14.72
C ALA A 4 4.98 10.34 -14.02
N ALA A 5 6.07 10.34 -14.78
CA ALA A 5 7.43 10.30 -14.25
C ALA A 5 7.80 11.56 -13.44
N THR A 6 7.34 12.74 -13.89
CA THR A 6 7.58 14.01 -13.18
C THR A 6 6.75 14.15 -11.92
N LEU A 7 5.53 13.58 -11.88
CA LEU A 7 4.65 13.60 -10.71
C LEU A 7 5.09 12.60 -9.62
N PHE A 8 5.69 11.48 -10.02
CA PHE A 8 6.05 10.38 -9.13
C PHE A 8 7.55 9.97 -9.27
N PRO A 9 8.51 10.93 -9.13
CA PRO A 9 9.91 10.69 -9.49
C PRO A 9 10.59 9.59 -8.66
N ASN A 10 10.16 9.38 -7.42
CA ASN A 10 10.78 8.44 -6.47
C ASN A 10 9.99 7.12 -6.35
N ILE A 11 9.01 6.89 -7.23
CA ILE A 11 8.22 5.65 -7.22
C ILE A 11 8.67 4.77 -8.38
N ILE A 12 9.34 3.68 -8.05
CA ILE A 12 9.74 2.65 -9.02
C ILE A 12 8.54 1.80 -9.38
N GLY A 13 8.46 1.39 -10.65
CA GLY A 13 7.37 0.55 -11.14
C GLY A 13 5.99 1.20 -11.05
N GLN A 14 4.97 0.38 -10.96
CA GLN A 14 3.54 0.80 -10.83
C GLN A 14 3.09 1.74 -11.95
N ASP A 15 3.58 1.56 -13.18
CA ASP A 15 3.40 2.52 -14.26
C ASP A 15 1.94 2.70 -14.69
N ALA A 16 1.13 1.64 -14.62
CA ALA A 16 -0.30 1.72 -14.91
C ALA A 16 -1.02 2.60 -13.87
N ALA A 17 -0.75 2.37 -12.58
CA ALA A 17 -1.30 3.15 -11.48
C ALA A 17 -0.86 4.63 -11.58
N LYS A 18 0.43 4.88 -11.81
CA LYS A 18 0.97 6.23 -11.99
C LYS A 18 0.33 6.98 -13.17
N ARG A 19 0.11 6.30 -14.32
CA ARG A 19 -0.58 6.91 -15.49
C ARG A 19 -2.02 7.29 -15.14
N LYS A 20 -2.78 6.39 -14.48
CA LYS A 20 -4.17 6.66 -14.07
C LYS A 20 -4.22 7.82 -13.08
N MET A 21 -3.37 7.84 -12.07
CA MET A 21 -3.28 8.95 -11.11
C MET A 21 -2.88 10.27 -11.77
N ALA A 22 -1.92 10.27 -12.69
CA ALA A 22 -1.54 11.46 -13.44
C ALA A 22 -2.69 12.02 -14.29
N PHE A 23 -3.56 11.16 -14.82
CA PHE A 23 -4.78 11.58 -15.50
C PHE A 23 -5.72 12.31 -14.53
N PHE A 24 -5.94 11.79 -13.32
CA PHE A 24 -6.79 12.42 -12.32
C PHE A 24 -6.22 13.74 -11.79
N ILE A 25 -4.90 13.84 -11.62
CA ILE A 25 -4.24 15.09 -11.22
C ILE A 25 -4.48 16.18 -12.28
N ARG A 26 -4.36 15.87 -13.57
CA ARG A 26 -4.67 16.83 -14.64
C ARG A 26 -6.14 17.25 -14.66
N GLY A 27 -7.06 16.37 -14.29
CA GLY A 27 -8.46 16.71 -14.09
C GLY A 27 -8.65 17.67 -12.92
N TYR A 28 -7.99 17.36 -11.81
CA TYR A 28 -7.99 18.18 -10.59
C TYR A 28 -7.45 19.61 -10.84
N GLU A 29 -6.39 19.76 -11.61
CA GLU A 29 -5.85 21.10 -11.97
C GLU A 29 -6.89 22.03 -12.60
N LYS A 30 -7.95 21.49 -13.22
CA LYS A 30 -9.01 22.26 -13.87
C LYS A 30 -10.25 22.44 -13.01
N THR A 31 -10.57 21.43 -12.19
CA THR A 31 -11.86 21.37 -11.47
C THR A 31 -11.71 21.60 -9.97
N LEU A 32 -10.48 21.50 -9.45
CA LEU A 32 -10.14 21.46 -8.02
C LEU A 32 -10.77 20.27 -7.27
N VAL A 33 -11.41 19.35 -7.99
CA VAL A 33 -12.03 18.14 -7.40
C VAL A 33 -11.26 16.91 -7.85
N ALA A 34 -10.70 16.18 -6.90
CA ALA A 34 -10.09 14.89 -7.14
C ALA A 34 -11.14 13.78 -7.01
N PRO A 35 -11.13 12.75 -7.86
CA PRO A 35 -11.98 11.58 -7.65
C PRO A 35 -11.58 10.87 -6.35
N HIS A 36 -12.53 10.22 -5.72
CA HIS A 36 -12.26 9.34 -4.58
C HIS A 36 -11.58 8.08 -5.07
N LEU A 37 -10.40 7.75 -4.53
CA LEU A 37 -9.59 6.64 -5.02
C LEU A 37 -9.72 5.40 -4.15
N LEU A 38 -9.69 4.22 -4.77
CA LEU A 38 -9.53 2.93 -4.10
C LEU A 38 -8.23 2.27 -4.59
N LEU A 39 -7.23 2.19 -3.73
CA LEU A 39 -5.98 1.49 -4.00
C LEU A 39 -6.10 0.03 -3.55
N THR A 40 -6.01 -0.90 -4.50
CA THR A 40 -6.07 -2.33 -4.21
C THR A 40 -4.74 -2.99 -4.55
N ALA A 41 -4.21 -3.76 -3.62
CA ALA A 41 -2.94 -4.46 -3.82
C ALA A 41 -2.58 -5.39 -2.65
N PRO A 42 -1.71 -6.38 -2.86
CA PRO A 42 -1.09 -7.15 -1.78
C PRO A 42 -0.37 -6.27 -0.76
N LYS A 43 -0.05 -6.84 0.42
CA LYS A 43 0.71 -6.13 1.46
C LYS A 43 2.11 -5.78 0.97
N GLY A 44 2.56 -4.55 1.22
CA GLY A 44 3.93 -4.13 0.93
C GLY A 44 4.22 -3.68 -0.50
N THR A 45 3.19 -3.49 -1.35
CA THR A 45 3.32 -3.00 -2.73
C THR A 45 3.39 -1.48 -2.86
N GLY A 46 3.27 -0.72 -1.76
CA GLY A 46 3.43 0.73 -1.78
C GLY A 46 2.15 1.55 -1.84
N LYS A 47 0.96 0.99 -1.49
CA LYS A 47 -0.33 1.73 -1.44
C LYS A 47 -0.20 3.08 -0.73
N THR A 48 0.28 3.08 0.50
CA THR A 48 0.43 4.31 1.31
C THR A 48 1.42 5.30 0.69
N LEU A 49 2.53 4.81 0.10
CA LEU A 49 3.52 5.66 -0.56
C LEU A 49 2.90 6.37 -1.77
N LEU A 50 2.15 5.61 -2.59
CA LEU A 50 1.50 6.16 -3.78
C LEU A 50 0.36 7.12 -3.40
N ALA A 51 -0.42 6.81 -2.34
CA ALA A 51 -1.43 7.72 -1.79
C ALA A 51 -0.82 9.05 -1.34
N LYS A 52 0.30 9.02 -0.60
CA LYS A 52 1.03 10.23 -0.17
C LYS A 52 1.57 11.02 -1.36
N ALA A 53 2.07 10.36 -2.37
CA ALA A 53 2.58 11.02 -3.58
C ALA A 53 1.45 11.69 -4.37
N PHE A 54 0.28 11.05 -4.49
CA PHE A 54 -0.91 11.65 -5.08
C PHE A 54 -1.41 12.85 -4.27
N ALA A 55 -1.54 12.70 -2.95
CA ALA A 55 -2.00 13.77 -2.05
C ALA A 55 -1.14 15.03 -2.12
N ARG A 56 0.18 14.90 -2.32
CA ARG A 56 1.09 16.04 -2.51
C ARG A 56 0.79 16.88 -3.76
N CYS A 57 0.06 16.34 -4.71
CA CYS A 57 -0.36 17.06 -5.92
C CYS A 57 -1.70 17.76 -5.73
N LEU A 58 -2.40 17.55 -4.61
CA LEU A 58 -3.67 18.20 -4.29
C LEU A 58 -3.36 19.42 -3.41
N LEU A 59 -3.72 20.62 -3.91
CA LEU A 59 -3.32 21.86 -3.29
C LEU A 59 -4.44 22.43 -2.41
N ASP A 60 -4.05 23.02 -1.32
CA ASP A 60 -4.88 23.85 -0.45
C ASP A 60 -5.34 25.10 -1.21
N SER A 61 -6.62 25.45 -1.07
CA SER A 61 -7.27 26.54 -1.83
C SER A 61 -6.68 27.92 -1.55
N ASP A 62 -6.20 28.13 -0.31
CA ASP A 62 -5.76 29.45 0.15
C ASP A 62 -4.23 29.61 0.02
N THR A 63 -3.48 28.56 0.33
CA THR A 63 -2.02 28.62 0.43
C THR A 63 -1.29 28.12 -0.81
N LEU A 64 -1.97 27.39 -1.71
CA LEU A 64 -1.40 26.70 -2.86
C LEU A 64 -0.29 25.68 -2.48
N LYS A 65 -0.22 25.29 -1.23
CA LYS A 65 0.63 24.21 -0.73
C LYS A 65 -0.12 22.89 -0.77
N PRO A 66 0.56 21.73 -0.72
CA PRO A 66 -0.13 20.46 -0.59
C PRO A 66 -1.11 20.47 0.59
N LYS A 67 -2.32 19.96 0.38
CA LYS A 67 -3.32 19.80 1.45
C LYS A 67 -2.73 18.99 2.61
N ALA A 68 -3.25 19.21 3.82
CA ALA A 68 -2.92 18.35 4.95
C ALA A 68 -3.20 16.89 4.60
N PHE A 69 -2.39 15.97 5.11
CA PHE A 69 -2.55 14.54 4.85
C PHE A 69 -2.78 13.79 6.15
N LEU A 70 -3.91 13.11 6.26
CA LEU A 70 -4.27 12.28 7.40
C LEU A 70 -4.31 10.80 6.97
N GLU A 71 -3.51 9.96 7.61
CA GLU A 71 -3.52 8.51 7.43
C GLU A 71 -4.27 7.87 8.59
N LEU A 72 -5.38 7.21 8.30
CA LEU A 72 -6.24 6.52 9.26
C LEU A 72 -6.09 5.01 9.07
N ASN A 73 -5.70 4.31 10.11
CA ASN A 73 -5.83 2.85 10.14
C ASN A 73 -7.27 2.50 10.51
N CYS A 74 -8.06 1.98 9.57
CA CYS A 74 -9.48 1.71 9.76
C CYS A 74 -9.77 0.67 10.85
N ALA A 75 -8.85 -0.27 11.10
CA ALA A 75 -8.97 -1.24 12.19
C ALA A 75 -9.01 -0.59 13.59
N THR A 76 -8.60 0.67 13.73
CA THR A 76 -8.66 1.41 15.00
C THR A 76 -9.98 2.16 15.23
N ILE A 77 -10.81 2.27 14.19
CA ILE A 77 -12.12 2.94 14.24
C ILE A 77 -13.16 1.93 14.74
N LYS A 78 -13.80 2.23 15.86
CA LYS A 78 -14.71 1.28 16.52
C LYS A 78 -16.17 1.45 16.12
N ASN A 79 -16.61 2.68 15.84
CA ASN A 79 -18.00 3.02 15.51
C ASN A 79 -18.12 4.42 14.91
N LEU A 80 -19.32 4.75 14.44
CA LEU A 80 -19.62 6.03 13.82
C LEU A 80 -19.43 7.23 14.78
N ARG A 81 -19.76 7.08 16.05
CA ARG A 81 -19.58 8.16 17.03
C ARG A 81 -18.11 8.57 17.16
N GLN A 82 -17.21 7.60 17.30
CA GLN A 82 -15.76 7.87 17.33
C GLN A 82 -15.30 8.53 16.02
N PHE A 83 -15.78 8.06 14.88
CA PHE A 83 -15.44 8.63 13.57
C PHE A 83 -15.87 10.09 13.46
N VAL A 84 -17.09 10.42 13.90
CA VAL A 84 -17.62 11.79 13.88
C VAL A 84 -16.85 12.69 14.85
N GLU A 85 -16.75 12.30 16.13
CA GLU A 85 -16.16 13.14 17.17
C GLU A 85 -14.65 13.35 17.01
N GLN A 86 -13.91 12.28 16.65
CA GLN A 86 -12.44 12.32 16.66
C GLN A 86 -11.83 12.57 15.28
N ILE A 87 -12.56 12.32 14.21
CA ILE A 87 -12.04 12.47 12.84
C ILE A 87 -12.74 13.58 12.10
N MET A 88 -14.06 13.48 11.89
CA MET A 88 -14.77 14.48 11.11
C MET A 88 -14.73 15.86 11.76
N ASN A 89 -15.08 15.96 13.04
CA ASN A 89 -15.12 17.23 13.77
C ASN A 89 -13.75 17.89 13.92
N VAL A 90 -12.69 17.07 14.07
CA VAL A 90 -11.33 17.57 14.27
C VAL A 90 -10.63 17.95 12.98
N TYR A 91 -10.79 17.14 11.92
CA TYR A 91 -9.97 17.26 10.71
C TYR A 91 -10.74 17.73 9.48
N MET A 92 -12.05 17.47 9.38
CA MET A 92 -12.82 17.78 8.17
C MET A 92 -13.55 19.13 8.25
N ASN A 93 -13.70 19.72 9.43
CA ASN A 93 -14.41 20.96 9.61
C ASN A 93 -13.57 22.15 9.11
N ASN A 94 -13.96 22.71 7.95
CA ASN A 94 -13.30 23.86 7.29
C ASN A 94 -11.80 23.70 6.96
N ASN A 95 -11.29 22.48 6.84
CA ASN A 95 -9.88 22.21 6.51
C ASN A 95 -9.73 21.71 5.07
N ASP A 96 -8.62 22.08 4.45
CA ASP A 96 -8.16 21.48 3.19
C ASP A 96 -7.31 20.24 3.50
N ILE A 97 -7.89 19.06 3.29
CA ILE A 97 -7.29 17.81 3.74
C ILE A 97 -7.50 16.66 2.75
N THR A 98 -6.49 15.81 2.64
CA THR A 98 -6.60 14.50 2.00
C THR A 98 -6.55 13.40 3.06
N ILE A 99 -7.58 12.58 3.11
CA ILE A 99 -7.71 11.50 4.11
C ILE A 99 -7.48 10.15 3.42
N LEU A 100 -6.51 9.39 3.91
CA LEU A 100 -6.28 8.00 3.53
C LEU A 100 -6.91 7.06 4.57
N PHE A 101 -7.88 6.28 4.15
CA PHE A 101 -8.46 5.16 4.89
C PHE A 101 -7.66 3.90 4.56
N ASP A 102 -6.64 3.58 5.36
CA ASP A 102 -5.82 2.38 5.18
C ASP A 102 -6.48 1.16 5.83
N GLU A 103 -6.41 0.00 5.17
CA GLU A 103 -7.15 -1.24 5.50
C GLU A 103 -8.67 -0.98 5.60
N CYS A 104 -9.25 -0.32 4.57
CA CYS A 104 -10.65 0.13 4.60
C CYS A 104 -11.68 -1.01 4.61
N SER A 105 -11.29 -2.26 4.36
CA SER A 105 -12.10 -3.46 4.61
C SER A 105 -12.46 -3.65 6.09
N GLU A 106 -11.65 -3.09 7.01
CA GLU A 106 -11.87 -3.15 8.46
C GLU A 106 -12.83 -2.06 8.99
N LEU A 107 -13.38 -1.20 8.12
CA LEU A 107 -14.31 -0.16 8.54
C LEU A 107 -15.57 -0.76 9.16
N PRO A 108 -16.02 -0.23 10.32
CA PRO A 108 -17.32 -0.59 10.89
C PRO A 108 -18.46 -0.32 9.90
N LYS A 109 -19.49 -1.15 9.94
CA LYS A 109 -20.62 -1.05 9.01
C LYS A 109 -21.34 0.29 9.10
N ASP A 110 -21.52 0.85 10.29
CA ASP A 110 -22.14 2.15 10.52
C ASP A 110 -21.31 3.30 9.92
N VAL A 111 -19.99 3.26 10.01
CA VAL A 111 -19.08 4.20 9.35
C VAL A 111 -19.14 4.06 7.83
N THR A 112 -19.16 2.82 7.33
CA THR A 112 -19.31 2.56 5.89
C THR A 112 -20.62 3.16 5.36
N MET A 113 -21.74 2.99 6.08
CA MET A 113 -23.03 3.57 5.69
C MET A 113 -23.02 5.12 5.71
N ALA A 114 -22.36 5.74 6.69
CA ALA A 114 -22.16 7.18 6.71
C ALA A 114 -21.32 7.66 5.50
N LEU A 115 -20.24 6.94 5.16
CA LEU A 115 -19.44 7.25 3.99
C LEU A 115 -20.21 7.15 2.68
N LEU A 116 -21.20 6.25 2.55
CA LEU A 116 -22.07 6.22 1.37
C LEU A 116 -22.89 7.52 1.22
N THR A 117 -23.32 8.11 2.32
CA THR A 117 -24.01 9.43 2.30
C THR A 117 -23.03 10.54 1.97
N ILE A 118 -21.88 10.56 2.62
CA ILE A 118 -20.81 11.55 2.43
C ILE A 118 -20.30 11.55 0.98
N LEU A 119 -20.08 10.38 0.38
CA LEU A 119 -19.52 10.24 -0.96
C LEU A 119 -20.57 10.16 -2.07
N ASN A 120 -21.84 10.48 -1.77
CA ASN A 120 -22.88 10.38 -2.78
C ASN A 120 -22.63 11.39 -3.92
N PRO A 121 -22.52 10.93 -5.19
CA PRO A 121 -22.22 11.82 -6.30
C PRO A 121 -23.29 12.89 -6.49
N ASN A 122 -22.88 14.14 -6.67
CA ASN A 122 -23.78 15.23 -7.04
C ASN A 122 -23.05 16.26 -7.92
N LYS A 123 -23.82 17.17 -8.53
CA LYS A 123 -23.28 18.17 -9.45
C LYS A 123 -22.55 19.33 -8.73
N GLU A 124 -22.85 19.53 -7.47
CA GLU A 124 -22.33 20.66 -6.68
C GLU A 124 -20.98 20.35 -6.05
N ASN A 125 -20.56 19.09 -6.06
CA ASN A 125 -19.36 18.59 -5.38
C ASN A 125 -19.33 18.90 -3.87
N MET A 126 -20.52 18.98 -3.26
CA MET A 126 -20.73 19.25 -1.85
C MET A 126 -21.80 18.32 -1.31
N ASN A 127 -21.57 17.72 -0.15
CA ASN A 127 -22.55 16.92 0.56
C ASN A 127 -22.72 17.38 1.99
N GLU A 128 -23.93 17.20 2.53
CA GLU A 128 -24.22 17.45 3.93
C GLU A 128 -24.33 16.12 4.66
N PHE A 129 -23.79 16.07 5.87
CA PHE A 129 -23.90 14.93 6.75
C PHE A 129 -24.19 15.38 8.17
N SER A 130 -25.24 14.82 8.79
CA SER A 130 -25.65 15.15 10.16
C SER A 130 -25.65 13.91 11.04
N TYR A 131 -25.15 14.04 12.27
CA TYR A 131 -25.13 12.97 13.26
C TYR A 131 -25.18 13.55 14.68
N GLU A 132 -26.17 13.15 15.50
CA GLU A 132 -26.29 13.52 16.93
C GLU A 132 -26.02 15.01 17.23
N GLY A 133 -26.54 15.93 16.41
CA GLY A 133 -26.34 17.38 16.57
C GLY A 133 -25.10 17.97 15.91
N TYR A 134 -24.24 17.15 15.36
CA TYR A 134 -23.16 17.60 14.46
C TYR A 134 -23.71 17.74 13.03
N ASN A 135 -23.34 18.84 12.37
CA ASN A 135 -23.67 19.08 10.96
C ASN A 135 -22.39 19.42 10.22
N PHE A 136 -22.13 18.69 9.14
CA PHE A 136 -20.93 18.83 8.32
C PHE A 136 -21.33 19.15 6.89
N THR A 137 -20.66 20.12 6.30
CA THR A 137 -20.66 20.36 4.86
C THR A 137 -19.34 19.85 4.29
N ILE A 138 -19.42 18.84 3.43
CA ILE A 138 -18.26 18.20 2.83
C ILE A 138 -18.07 18.76 1.43
N ASP A 139 -17.15 19.70 1.26
CA ASP A 139 -16.76 20.26 -0.05
C ASP A 139 -15.59 19.45 -0.62
N PHE A 140 -15.81 18.74 -1.73
CA PHE A 140 -14.81 17.91 -2.37
C PHE A 140 -13.66 18.67 -3.05
N ARG A 141 -13.78 19.98 -3.18
CA ARG A 141 -12.65 20.84 -3.56
C ARG A 141 -11.63 20.95 -2.43
N ARG A 142 -12.10 20.92 -1.18
CA ARG A 142 -11.30 21.02 0.04
C ARG A 142 -10.90 19.66 0.59
N ILE A 143 -11.83 18.70 0.61
CA ILE A 143 -11.63 17.37 1.20
C ILE A 143 -11.49 16.32 0.10
N SER A 144 -10.43 15.54 0.13
CA SER A 144 -10.18 14.44 -0.80
C SER A 144 -10.05 13.14 -0.05
N PHE A 145 -10.62 12.05 -0.61
CA PHE A 145 -10.62 10.74 0.02
C PHE A 145 -9.85 9.72 -0.81
N ILE A 146 -9.00 8.95 -0.14
CA ILE A 146 -8.28 7.81 -0.70
C ILE A 146 -8.56 6.63 0.22
N PHE A 147 -8.93 5.50 -0.36
CA PHE A 147 -9.14 4.25 0.34
C PHE A 147 -8.08 3.25 -0.09
N ALA A 148 -7.61 2.41 0.82
CA ALA A 148 -6.65 1.36 0.51
C ALA A 148 -7.03 0.07 1.21
N THR A 149 -6.95 -1.06 0.49
CA THR A 149 -7.20 -2.39 1.05
C THR A 149 -6.36 -3.47 0.37
N THR A 150 -6.15 -4.56 1.06
CA THR A 150 -5.65 -5.83 0.48
C THR A 150 -6.77 -6.77 0.09
N GLU A 151 -8.00 -6.53 0.55
CA GLU A 151 -9.17 -7.41 0.47
C GLU A 151 -10.37 -6.67 -0.14
N PRO A 152 -10.30 -6.31 -1.44
CA PRO A 152 -11.36 -5.56 -2.09
C PRO A 152 -12.70 -6.31 -2.15
N GLN A 153 -12.68 -7.65 -2.07
CA GLN A 153 -13.88 -8.49 -2.05
C GLN A 153 -14.71 -8.32 -0.75
N ASP A 154 -14.09 -7.83 0.33
CA ASP A 154 -14.75 -7.63 1.62
C ASP A 154 -15.37 -6.23 1.76
N LEU A 155 -15.13 -5.36 0.77
CA LEU A 155 -15.74 -4.05 0.73
C LEU A 155 -17.21 -4.11 0.27
N PHE A 156 -18.01 -3.22 0.83
CA PHE A 156 -19.40 -3.05 0.40
C PHE A 156 -19.47 -2.51 -1.04
N HIS A 157 -20.16 -3.20 -1.95
CA HIS A 157 -20.21 -2.85 -3.37
C HIS A 157 -20.62 -1.40 -3.63
N ALA A 158 -21.63 -0.90 -2.91
CA ALA A 158 -22.05 0.50 -3.07
C ALA A 158 -20.97 1.53 -2.71
N LEU A 159 -19.99 1.18 -1.86
CA LEU A 159 -18.83 2.02 -1.61
C LEU A 159 -17.86 1.95 -2.81
N ILE A 160 -17.60 0.76 -3.33
CA ILE A 160 -16.72 0.55 -4.50
C ILE A 160 -17.22 1.36 -5.70
N ASP A 161 -18.54 1.38 -5.94
CA ASP A 161 -19.16 2.09 -7.06
C ASP A 161 -18.95 3.63 -7.02
N ARG A 162 -18.56 4.18 -5.87
CA ARG A 162 -18.24 5.60 -5.67
C ARG A 162 -16.77 5.93 -5.80
N LEU A 163 -15.94 4.91 -5.99
CA LEU A 163 -14.48 5.04 -5.94
C LEU A 163 -13.84 4.68 -7.29
N GLU A 164 -12.84 5.43 -7.66
CA GLU A 164 -11.99 5.12 -8.82
C GLU A 164 -10.90 4.12 -8.41
N ARG A 165 -11.05 2.89 -8.87
CA ARG A 165 -10.15 1.79 -8.53
C ARG A 165 -8.80 1.92 -9.23
N ILE A 166 -7.73 1.75 -8.47
CA ILE A 166 -6.33 1.70 -8.92
C ILE A 166 -5.69 0.45 -8.35
N ASP A 167 -5.38 -0.49 -9.23
CA ASP A 167 -4.71 -1.73 -8.84
C ASP A 167 -3.20 -1.56 -8.90
N LEU A 168 -2.51 -1.92 -7.81
CA LEU A 168 -1.07 -2.07 -7.78
C LEU A 168 -0.72 -3.55 -7.90
N ILE A 169 0.39 -3.83 -8.53
CA ILE A 169 0.88 -5.18 -8.78
C ILE A 169 2.17 -5.44 -8.00
N ASP A 170 2.52 -6.71 -7.84
CA ASP A 170 3.82 -7.09 -7.27
C ASP A 170 4.94 -6.55 -8.15
N TYR A 171 6.06 -6.18 -7.49
CA TYR A 171 7.24 -5.68 -8.18
C TYR A 171 7.99 -6.79 -8.88
N THR A 172 8.52 -6.50 -10.06
CA THR A 172 9.47 -7.38 -10.74
C THR A 172 10.81 -7.45 -9.98
N HIS A 173 11.62 -8.43 -10.30
CA HIS A 173 12.95 -8.56 -9.68
C HIS A 173 13.84 -7.34 -10.02
N GLU A 174 13.73 -6.81 -11.23
CA GLU A 174 14.44 -5.61 -11.68
C GLU A 174 14.02 -4.38 -10.90
N GLU A 175 12.72 -4.18 -10.69
CA GLU A 175 12.19 -3.08 -9.89
C GLU A 175 12.61 -3.20 -8.43
N LEU A 176 12.59 -4.41 -7.85
CA LEU A 176 13.09 -4.64 -6.48
C LEU A 176 14.58 -4.38 -6.35
N ALA A 177 15.38 -4.73 -7.36
CA ALA A 177 16.81 -4.40 -7.39
C ALA A 177 17.03 -2.88 -7.44
N GLN A 178 16.21 -2.14 -8.19
CA GLN A 178 16.23 -0.67 -8.21
C GLN A 178 15.82 -0.07 -6.86
N ILE A 179 14.78 -0.60 -6.21
CA ILE A 179 14.36 -0.16 -4.87
C ILE A 179 15.48 -0.38 -3.85
N LEU A 180 16.15 -1.54 -3.89
CA LEU A 180 17.33 -1.81 -3.05
C LEU A 180 18.44 -0.81 -3.32
N HIS A 181 18.73 -0.52 -4.60
CA HIS A 181 19.78 0.42 -4.97
C HIS A 181 19.51 1.82 -4.43
N LEU A 182 18.30 2.35 -4.60
CA LEU A 182 17.91 3.65 -4.04
C LEU A 182 18.03 3.73 -2.52
N ASN A 183 17.71 2.65 -1.82
CA ASN A 183 17.83 2.61 -0.36
C ASN A 183 19.26 2.47 0.15
N LEU A 184 20.22 2.17 -0.73
CA LEU A 184 21.59 1.76 -0.38
C LEU A 184 22.66 2.50 -1.19
N GLU A 185 22.37 3.73 -1.65
CA GLU A 185 23.26 4.54 -2.52
C GLU A 185 24.67 4.74 -1.96
N HIS A 186 24.82 4.67 -0.64
CA HIS A 186 26.10 4.84 0.06
C HIS A 186 26.96 3.55 0.12
N ILE A 187 26.42 2.39 -0.33
CA ILE A 187 27.12 1.11 -0.35
C ILE A 187 27.51 0.75 -1.78
N LYS A 188 28.77 0.37 -2.00
CA LYS A 188 29.24 -0.11 -3.30
C LYS A 188 28.85 -1.59 -3.48
N PHE A 189 28.15 -1.90 -4.55
CA PHE A 189 27.72 -3.26 -4.84
C PHE A 189 28.57 -3.93 -5.90
N GLU A 190 28.88 -5.22 -5.70
CA GLU A 190 29.38 -6.09 -6.75
C GLU A 190 28.32 -6.23 -7.87
N LYS A 191 28.77 -6.21 -9.12
CA LYS A 191 27.87 -6.27 -10.30
C LYS A 191 26.91 -7.45 -10.22
N GLY A 192 25.63 -7.18 -10.35
CA GLY A 192 24.56 -8.18 -10.37
C GLY A 192 24.15 -8.73 -9.00
N ILE A 193 24.73 -8.27 -7.87
CA ILE A 193 24.36 -8.78 -6.54
C ILE A 193 22.92 -8.45 -6.16
N LEU A 194 22.44 -7.25 -6.49
CA LEU A 194 21.06 -6.85 -6.20
C LEU A 194 20.04 -7.72 -6.95
N CYS A 195 20.33 -8.12 -8.19
CA CYS A 195 19.50 -9.06 -8.94
C CYS A 195 19.47 -10.48 -8.33
N ARG A 196 20.51 -10.86 -7.56
CA ARG A 196 20.52 -12.13 -6.82
C ARG A 196 19.73 -12.03 -5.49
N ILE A 197 19.61 -10.84 -4.92
CA ILE A 197 18.84 -10.59 -3.70
C ILE A 197 17.36 -10.48 -4.04
N ALA A 198 17.00 -9.78 -5.10
CA ALA A 198 15.63 -9.44 -5.48
C ALA A 198 14.63 -10.62 -5.47
N PRO A 199 14.94 -11.82 -5.99
CA PRO A 199 14.03 -12.96 -5.94
C PRO A 199 13.61 -13.38 -4.53
N THR A 200 14.46 -13.11 -3.52
CA THR A 200 14.13 -13.45 -2.12
C THR A 200 13.13 -12.49 -1.47
N LEU A 201 12.78 -11.39 -2.14
CA LEU A 201 11.88 -10.35 -1.65
C LEU A 201 10.42 -10.57 -2.07
N ARG A 202 10.15 -11.56 -2.95
CA ARG A 202 8.81 -12.02 -3.31
C ARG A 202 7.87 -10.90 -3.78
N GLY A 203 8.31 -10.04 -4.68
CA GLY A 203 7.51 -8.94 -5.22
C GLY A 203 7.21 -7.79 -4.25
N ASN A 204 7.81 -7.77 -3.07
CA ASN A 204 7.39 -6.95 -1.95
C ASN A 204 8.40 -5.82 -1.64
N ALA A 205 8.02 -4.56 -1.86
CA ALA A 205 8.88 -3.40 -1.56
C ALA A 205 9.17 -3.21 -0.07
N ARG A 206 8.25 -3.59 0.83
CA ARG A 206 8.51 -3.55 2.28
C ARG A 206 9.59 -4.56 2.68
N ALA A 207 9.61 -5.74 2.02
CA ALA A 207 10.70 -6.71 2.18
C ALA A 207 12.03 -6.14 1.67
N ALA A 208 12.03 -5.37 0.56
CA ALA A 208 13.21 -4.68 0.07
C ALA A 208 13.73 -3.65 1.08
N GLN A 209 12.86 -2.83 1.66
CA GLN A 209 13.23 -1.86 2.71
C GLN A 209 13.82 -2.57 3.95
N LYS A 210 13.21 -3.68 4.38
CA LYS A 210 13.75 -4.48 5.51
C LYS A 210 15.12 -5.07 5.17
N MET A 211 15.28 -5.62 3.97
CA MET A 211 16.55 -6.15 3.49
C MET A 211 17.63 -5.07 3.41
N SER A 212 17.29 -3.86 2.96
CA SER A 212 18.22 -2.73 2.95
C SER A 212 18.76 -2.43 4.35
N LYS A 213 17.90 -2.40 5.37
CA LYS A 213 18.33 -2.23 6.76
C LYS A 213 19.28 -3.33 7.23
N HIS A 214 19.00 -4.58 6.87
CA HIS A 214 19.88 -5.71 7.22
C HIS A 214 21.26 -5.61 6.54
N ILE A 215 21.30 -5.16 5.28
CA ILE A 215 22.56 -4.95 4.55
C ILE A 215 23.36 -3.82 5.20
N ILE A 216 22.72 -2.69 5.54
CA ILE A 216 23.36 -1.58 6.25
C ILE A 216 23.99 -2.07 7.56
N SER A 217 23.18 -2.70 8.44
CA SER A 217 23.67 -3.19 9.73
C SER A 217 24.80 -4.22 9.59
N TYR A 218 24.75 -5.06 8.55
CA TYR A 218 25.84 -6.01 8.27
C TYR A 218 27.12 -5.31 7.85
N CYS A 219 27.03 -4.31 6.98
CA CYS A 219 28.20 -3.53 6.53
C CYS A 219 28.80 -2.74 7.68
N GLU A 220 27.98 -2.09 8.50
CA GLU A 220 28.40 -1.36 9.70
C GLU A 220 29.12 -2.27 10.71
N ALA A 221 28.51 -3.43 11.03
CA ALA A 221 29.09 -4.38 11.96
C ALA A 221 30.46 -4.93 11.51
N LYS A 222 30.70 -4.96 10.18
CA LYS A 222 31.98 -5.41 9.60
C LYS A 222 32.93 -4.27 9.25
N GLY A 223 32.52 -3.01 9.36
CA GLY A 223 33.32 -1.86 8.94
C GLY A 223 33.63 -1.83 7.44
N ILE A 224 32.69 -2.33 6.59
CA ILE A 224 32.87 -2.39 5.14
C ILE A 224 31.92 -1.42 4.42
N SER A 225 32.39 -0.83 3.32
CA SER A 225 31.60 0.06 2.45
C SER A 225 31.20 -0.61 1.12
N SER A 226 31.53 -1.89 0.96
CA SER A 226 31.20 -2.68 -0.23
C SER A 226 30.51 -3.97 0.16
N PHE A 227 29.59 -4.44 -0.68
CA PHE A 227 28.80 -5.65 -0.44
C PHE A 227 28.76 -6.54 -1.70
N GLY A 228 29.24 -7.77 -1.55
CA GLY A 228 29.37 -8.70 -2.65
C GLY A 228 28.75 -10.07 -2.41
N VAL A 229 29.05 -11.02 -3.31
CA VAL A 229 28.52 -12.39 -3.25
C VAL A 229 28.85 -13.11 -1.94
N LYS A 230 30.09 -12.92 -1.44
CA LYS A 230 30.52 -13.54 -0.16
C LYS A 230 29.70 -12.98 1.02
N ASP A 231 29.48 -11.67 1.04
CA ASP A 231 28.71 -11.00 2.11
C ASP A 231 27.27 -11.44 2.07
N TRP A 232 26.68 -11.53 0.87
CA TRP A 232 25.33 -12.04 0.69
C TRP A 232 25.19 -13.49 1.19
N HIS A 233 26.16 -14.34 0.89
CA HIS A 233 26.14 -15.72 1.36
C HIS A 233 26.16 -15.81 2.90
N ASN A 234 26.99 -14.98 3.54
CA ASN A 234 27.05 -14.89 4.99
C ASN A 234 25.75 -14.32 5.58
N LEU A 235 25.23 -13.23 5.03
CA LEU A 235 23.99 -12.60 5.50
C LEU A 235 22.80 -13.55 5.37
N LYS A 236 22.70 -14.31 4.27
CA LYS A 236 21.67 -15.35 4.11
C LYS A 236 21.72 -16.41 5.21
N LYS A 237 22.90 -16.85 5.61
CA LYS A 237 23.05 -17.80 6.70
C LYS A 237 22.63 -17.22 8.04
N VAL A 238 23.04 -16.00 8.33
CA VAL A 238 22.69 -15.30 9.58
C VAL A 238 21.18 -15.07 9.72
N LEU A 239 20.52 -14.71 8.61
CA LEU A 239 19.09 -14.44 8.56
C LEU A 239 18.21 -15.66 8.25
N ASP A 240 18.81 -16.84 8.07
CA ASP A 240 18.12 -18.09 7.69
C ASP A 240 17.22 -17.90 6.43
N ILE A 241 17.76 -17.16 5.42
CA ILE A 241 17.02 -16.88 4.18
C ILE A 241 17.10 -18.09 3.25
N LEU A 242 15.97 -18.73 3.05
CA LEU A 242 15.81 -19.87 2.16
C LEU A 242 15.73 -19.44 0.67
N PRO A 243 15.91 -20.36 -0.29
CA PRO A 243 15.78 -20.06 -1.71
C PRO A 243 14.47 -19.33 -2.02
N PHE A 244 14.51 -18.31 -2.87
CA PHE A 244 13.37 -17.46 -3.26
C PHE A 244 12.64 -16.81 -2.08
N GLY A 245 13.26 -16.70 -0.90
CA GLY A 245 12.63 -16.14 0.30
C GLY A 245 11.50 -17.00 0.86
N MET A 246 11.47 -18.27 0.54
CA MET A 246 10.47 -19.22 1.05
C MET A 246 10.59 -19.42 2.56
N THR A 247 9.49 -19.74 3.19
CA THR A 247 9.44 -20.18 4.58
C THR A 247 9.80 -21.66 4.69
N LYS A 248 10.15 -22.13 5.89
CA LYS A 248 10.38 -23.59 6.15
C LYS A 248 9.13 -24.42 5.86
N ILE A 249 7.96 -23.84 6.05
CA ILE A 249 6.67 -24.49 5.77
C ILE A 249 6.49 -24.68 4.26
N GLU A 250 6.73 -23.63 3.48
CA GLU A 250 6.64 -23.69 2.00
C GLU A 250 7.66 -24.68 1.42
N MET A 251 8.89 -24.69 1.94
CA MET A 251 9.88 -25.68 1.52
C MET A 251 9.43 -27.12 1.81
N LYS A 252 8.90 -27.39 3.01
CA LYS A 252 8.35 -28.70 3.36
C LYS A 252 7.16 -29.06 2.48
N LEU A 253 6.30 -28.09 2.16
CA LEU A 253 5.17 -28.26 1.23
C LEU A 253 5.67 -28.73 -0.16
N LEU A 254 6.66 -28.03 -0.72
CA LEU A 254 7.28 -28.39 -2.00
C LEU A 254 7.93 -29.78 -1.98
N GLU A 255 8.60 -30.16 -0.89
CA GLU A 255 9.18 -31.48 -0.72
C GLU A 255 8.10 -32.57 -0.71
N VAL A 256 6.99 -32.35 -0.01
CA VAL A 256 5.85 -33.28 0.01
C VAL A 256 5.24 -33.42 -1.38
N LEU A 257 5.00 -32.30 -2.07
CA LEU A 257 4.44 -32.32 -3.45
C LEU A 257 5.40 -32.94 -4.45
N LYS A 258 6.72 -32.70 -4.32
CA LYS A 258 7.73 -33.33 -5.17
C LYS A 258 7.79 -34.85 -4.99
N ARG A 259 7.59 -35.33 -3.78
CA ARG A 259 7.63 -36.78 -3.46
C ARG A 259 6.36 -37.51 -3.86
N ASP A 260 5.20 -36.91 -3.54
CA ASP A 260 3.89 -37.58 -3.59
C ASP A 260 3.01 -37.13 -4.77
N GLY A 261 3.46 -36.15 -5.55
CA GLY A 261 2.72 -35.61 -6.70
C GLY A 261 1.50 -34.78 -6.28
N MET A 262 0.45 -34.88 -7.09
CA MET A 262 -0.80 -34.12 -6.83
C MET A 262 -1.55 -34.71 -5.64
N LEU A 263 -1.84 -33.87 -4.63
CA LEU A 263 -2.56 -34.24 -3.43
C LEU A 263 -3.82 -33.40 -3.24
N ARG A 264 -4.88 -34.01 -2.68
CA ARG A 264 -6.04 -33.23 -2.20
C ARG A 264 -5.61 -32.43 -0.96
N LEU A 265 -6.21 -31.22 -0.79
CA LEU A 265 -5.89 -30.30 0.31
C LEU A 265 -5.95 -30.99 1.69
N TYR A 266 -6.92 -31.90 1.91
CA TYR A 266 -7.03 -32.68 3.15
C TYR A 266 -5.82 -33.56 3.42
N ASN A 267 -5.37 -34.29 2.41
CA ASN A 267 -4.22 -35.20 2.53
C ASN A 267 -2.93 -34.42 2.73
N LEU A 268 -2.82 -33.26 2.07
CA LEU A 268 -1.69 -32.35 2.20
C LEU A 268 -1.62 -31.76 3.61
N ALA A 269 -2.73 -31.28 4.14
CA ALA A 269 -2.83 -30.75 5.50
C ALA A 269 -2.46 -31.80 6.56
N ALA A 270 -2.93 -33.05 6.40
CA ALA A 270 -2.58 -34.15 7.26
C ALA A 270 -1.05 -34.46 7.24
N LYS A 271 -0.43 -34.53 6.03
CA LYS A 271 1.01 -34.75 5.88
C LYS A 271 1.87 -33.61 6.42
N MET A 272 1.37 -32.38 6.32
CA MET A 272 2.01 -31.19 6.85
C MET A 272 1.82 -31.05 8.37
N GLN A 273 0.89 -31.80 8.97
CA GLN A 273 0.44 -31.63 10.36
C GLN A 273 -0.11 -30.22 10.65
N MET A 274 -0.87 -29.69 9.70
CA MET A 274 -1.44 -28.34 9.75
C MET A 274 -2.94 -28.36 9.52
N THR A 275 -3.63 -27.28 9.88
CA THR A 275 -5.04 -27.10 9.51
C THR A 275 -5.17 -26.83 8.01
N ARG A 276 -6.36 -27.11 7.42
CA ARG A 276 -6.61 -26.84 6.00
C ARG A 276 -6.43 -25.35 5.67
N SER A 277 -6.96 -24.48 6.52
CA SER A 277 -6.82 -23.03 6.36
C SER A 277 -5.36 -22.57 6.38
N ALA A 278 -4.53 -23.14 7.25
CA ALA A 278 -3.11 -22.82 7.31
C ALA A 278 -2.33 -23.26 6.07
N VAL A 279 -2.74 -24.37 5.43
CA VAL A 279 -2.12 -24.82 4.16
C VAL A 279 -2.63 -24.03 2.96
N GLN A 280 -3.86 -23.52 3.02
CA GLN A 280 -4.46 -22.75 1.94
C GLN A 280 -3.96 -21.30 1.89
N ASN A 281 -3.56 -20.75 3.05
CA ASN A 281 -3.12 -19.35 3.19
C ASN A 281 -1.59 -19.20 3.24
N GLY A 282 -0.83 -20.27 3.22
CA GLY A 282 0.65 -20.30 3.17
C GLY A 282 1.16 -20.63 1.80
#